data_038996bc109056b09ad741a2f19d1cd5
#
_entry.id   038996bc109056b09ad741a2f19d1cd5
#
_cell.length_a   1.000
_cell.length_b   1.000
_cell.length_c   1.000
_cell.angle_alpha   90.00
_cell.angle_beta   90.00
_cell.angle_gamma   90.00
#
_symmetry.space_group_name_H-M   'P 1'
#
loop_
_entity.id
_entity.type
_entity.pdbx_description
1 polymer ?
#
loop_
_entity_poly.entity_id
_entity_poly.type
_entity_poly.pdbx_seq_one_letter_code
_entity_poly.pdbx_strand_id
1 'polypeptide(L)'
;MFFPDIISKKLNIKYPIIQAPMFGVSTPKMVAAANNADCLGTLALADLTAEKSVELIRETKKLTDKHFAANIFVHKIPEITDSLKLKFIKTKQFIEQLATENNLKVSLPNLEEIKLNSYHEQIDVIIDENCKILSFTFGNLDDKSIRKLKENGVTLIGTCTSVEEALALEKSGIDIICVQGIEAGGHRGSFEAENIPKIGGLSLLSQVYDSVKVPLIYAGGIYNDKTLKASKELGAQGFQVGSILLASQESALQPFEKERLKNVNEKEILLTKSFSGRYARGIENTFIRTLDNSEYILPYPYQNKLTNELRKVAKAMNNLDFVNIWVGQSIHNYSEFLTEEILKKLIQDCE
;
A
#
# COMPACT_ATOMS: atom_id res chain seq x y z
N MET A 1 -30.68 -1.40 -3.81
CA MET A 1 -29.45 -0.58 -3.70
C MET A 1 -28.28 -1.48 -4.05
N PHE A 2 -27.40 -1.05 -4.97
CA PHE A 2 -26.31 -1.90 -5.43
C PHE A 2 -25.25 -2.15 -4.35
N PHE A 3 -24.85 -1.10 -3.64
CA PHE A 3 -23.77 -1.20 -2.64
C PHE A 3 -24.25 -1.78 -1.31
N PRO A 4 -23.50 -2.75 -0.71
CA PRO A 4 -23.75 -3.23 0.65
C PRO A 4 -23.58 -2.12 1.67
N ASP A 5 -24.40 -2.11 2.71
CA ASP A 5 -24.40 -1.03 3.71
C ASP A 5 -23.55 -1.31 4.97
N ILE A 6 -23.07 -2.55 5.15
CA ILE A 6 -22.34 -2.94 6.35
C ILE A 6 -21.00 -2.19 6.52
N ILE A 7 -20.20 -2.08 5.43
CA ILE A 7 -18.95 -1.32 5.44
C ILE A 7 -19.25 0.18 5.52
N SER A 8 -20.25 0.66 4.76
CA SER A 8 -20.67 2.05 4.80
C SER A 8 -21.04 2.52 6.20
N LYS A 9 -21.82 1.72 6.94
CA LYS A 9 -22.20 2.00 8.32
C LYS A 9 -21.01 1.97 9.27
N LYS A 10 -20.13 0.95 9.16
CA LYS A 10 -18.96 0.81 10.04
C LYS A 10 -17.96 1.95 9.87
N LEU A 11 -17.77 2.43 8.65
CA LEU A 11 -16.78 3.46 8.32
C LEU A 11 -17.38 4.87 8.22
N ASN A 12 -18.72 5.01 8.41
CA ASN A 12 -19.45 6.26 8.26
C ASN A 12 -19.21 6.95 6.89
N ILE A 13 -19.35 6.18 5.81
CA ILE A 13 -19.25 6.62 4.42
C ILE A 13 -20.52 6.24 3.64
N LYS A 14 -20.80 6.92 2.55
CA LYS A 14 -21.99 6.59 1.75
C LYS A 14 -21.73 5.40 0.83
N TYR A 15 -20.61 5.39 0.14
CA TYR A 15 -20.22 4.32 -0.78
C TYR A 15 -19.07 3.49 -0.17
N PRO A 16 -19.18 2.15 -0.13
CA PRO A 16 -18.16 1.28 0.47
C PRO A 16 -16.94 1.13 -0.45
N ILE A 17 -16.47 2.24 -0.99
CA ILE A 17 -15.28 2.32 -1.83
C ILE A 17 -14.17 3.02 -1.05
N ILE A 18 -13.00 2.42 -1.06
CA ILE A 18 -11.84 2.86 -0.31
C ILE A 18 -10.73 3.25 -1.30
N GLN A 19 -10.25 4.47 -1.24
CA GLN A 19 -9.01 4.83 -1.90
C GLN A 19 -7.85 4.10 -1.21
N ALA A 20 -7.14 3.26 -1.95
CA ALA A 20 -6.08 2.43 -1.40
C ALA A 20 -4.93 3.27 -0.81
N PRO A 21 -4.33 2.83 0.31
CA PRO A 21 -3.12 3.47 0.82
C PRO A 21 -1.93 3.19 -0.09
N MET A 22 -1.48 4.17 -0.82
CA MET A 22 -0.37 4.06 -1.77
C MET A 22 0.78 4.96 -1.29
N PHE A 23 1.74 4.39 -0.55
CA PHE A 23 2.87 5.15 -0.01
C PHE A 23 3.71 5.78 -1.12
N GLY A 24 3.94 7.09 -1.03
CA GLY A 24 4.62 7.87 -2.06
C GLY A 24 3.74 8.32 -3.24
N VAL A 25 2.43 7.96 -3.22
CA VAL A 25 1.43 8.32 -4.24
C VAL A 25 0.23 9.04 -3.62
N SER A 26 -0.36 8.46 -2.57
CA SER A 26 -1.48 9.06 -1.84
C SER A 26 -1.05 10.34 -1.14
N THR A 27 -1.71 11.44 -1.45
CA THR A 27 -1.49 12.76 -0.84
C THR A 27 -2.67 13.13 0.07
N PRO A 28 -2.51 14.07 1.01
CA PRO A 28 -3.63 14.65 1.73
C PRO A 28 -4.77 15.15 0.81
N LYS A 29 -4.44 15.70 -0.36
CA LYS A 29 -5.42 16.15 -1.37
C LYS A 29 -6.20 14.97 -1.97
N MET A 30 -5.52 13.85 -2.28
CA MET A 30 -6.17 12.64 -2.79
C MET A 30 -7.14 12.06 -1.75
N VAL A 31 -6.76 12.05 -0.48
CA VAL A 31 -7.61 11.59 0.64
C VAL A 31 -8.86 12.46 0.73
N ALA A 32 -8.72 13.79 0.71
CA ALA A 32 -9.85 14.71 0.75
C ALA A 32 -10.75 14.57 -0.49
N ALA A 33 -10.18 14.38 -1.68
CA ALA A 33 -10.94 14.17 -2.91
C ALA A 33 -11.76 12.87 -2.88
N ALA A 34 -11.20 11.79 -2.31
CA ALA A 34 -11.95 10.55 -2.08
C ALA A 34 -13.12 10.76 -1.10
N ASN A 35 -12.90 11.51 -0.03
CA ASN A 35 -13.95 11.87 0.92
C ASN A 35 -15.07 12.76 0.27
N ASN A 36 -14.71 13.62 -0.69
CA ASN A 36 -15.68 14.42 -1.44
C ASN A 36 -16.57 13.57 -2.37
N ALA A 37 -16.05 12.41 -2.81
CA ALA A 37 -16.85 11.41 -3.51
C ALA A 37 -17.72 10.54 -2.58
N ASP A 38 -17.84 10.86 -1.29
CA ASP A 38 -18.51 10.07 -0.26
C ASP A 38 -17.93 8.64 -0.08
N CYS A 39 -16.66 8.47 -0.45
CA CYS A 39 -15.83 7.28 -0.28
C CYS A 39 -14.89 7.45 0.92
N LEU A 40 -14.13 6.40 1.27
CA LEU A 40 -13.09 6.51 2.30
C LEU A 40 -11.75 6.88 1.67
N GLY A 41 -11.21 8.04 2.01
CA GLY A 41 -9.81 8.37 1.76
C GLY A 41 -8.89 7.65 2.75
N THR A 42 -7.72 7.20 2.29
CA THR A 42 -6.74 6.54 3.15
C THR A 42 -5.37 7.19 3.04
N LEU A 43 -4.89 7.73 4.15
CA LEU A 43 -3.57 8.34 4.27
C LEU A 43 -2.51 7.26 4.52
N ALA A 44 -1.54 7.11 3.62
CA ALA A 44 -0.50 6.12 3.72
C ALA A 44 0.67 6.64 4.59
N LEU A 45 0.73 6.25 5.86
CA LEU A 45 1.81 6.59 6.80
C LEU A 45 2.97 5.59 6.74
N ALA A 46 2.71 4.35 6.31
CA ALA A 46 3.73 3.29 6.20
C ALA A 46 4.59 3.15 7.48
N ASP A 47 5.91 3.34 7.36
CA ASP A 47 6.89 3.33 8.46
C ASP A 47 7.48 4.73 8.73
N LEU A 48 6.69 5.79 8.54
CA LEU A 48 7.09 7.16 8.88
C LEU A 48 7.30 7.33 10.38
N THR A 49 8.07 8.36 10.75
CA THR A 49 8.21 8.76 12.15
C THR A 49 6.89 9.29 12.72
N ALA A 50 6.78 9.32 14.04
CA ALA A 50 5.62 9.90 14.74
C ALA A 50 5.37 11.36 14.30
N GLU A 51 6.42 12.19 14.26
CA GLU A 51 6.32 13.60 13.89
C GLU A 51 5.80 13.79 12.46
N LYS A 52 6.33 12.99 11.50
CA LYS A 52 5.88 13.08 10.11
C LYS A 52 4.46 12.56 9.94
N SER A 53 4.06 11.58 10.73
CA SER A 53 2.69 11.07 10.76
C SER A 53 1.72 12.13 11.27
N VAL A 54 2.07 12.85 12.36
CA VAL A 54 1.28 13.99 12.88
C VAL A 54 1.13 15.08 11.83
N GLU A 55 2.23 15.47 11.16
CA GLU A 55 2.21 16.51 10.12
C GLU A 55 1.20 16.17 9.02
N LEU A 56 1.29 14.97 8.45
CA LEU A 56 0.42 14.53 7.36
C LEU A 56 -1.06 14.38 7.77
N ILE A 57 -1.31 13.88 8.99
CA ILE A 57 -2.67 13.80 9.53
C ILE A 57 -3.28 15.18 9.67
N ARG A 58 -2.54 16.14 10.25
CA ARG A 58 -3.00 17.53 10.42
C ARG A 58 -3.18 18.26 9.10
N GLU A 59 -2.30 18.01 8.12
CA GLU A 59 -2.47 18.53 6.76
C GLU A 59 -3.76 18.00 6.14
N THR A 60 -4.04 16.71 6.28
CA THR A 60 -5.27 16.09 5.76
C THR A 60 -6.51 16.68 6.42
N LYS A 61 -6.51 16.87 7.75
CA LYS A 61 -7.62 17.48 8.51
C LYS A 61 -7.93 18.92 8.10
N LYS A 62 -6.98 19.66 7.54
CA LYS A 62 -7.23 21.00 6.97
C LYS A 62 -8.01 20.95 5.66
N LEU A 63 -8.03 19.81 4.98
CA LEU A 63 -8.64 19.63 3.66
C LEU A 63 -9.99 18.91 3.70
N THR A 64 -10.31 18.23 4.80
CA THR A 64 -11.59 17.50 4.96
C THR A 64 -11.97 17.39 6.43
N ASP A 65 -13.25 17.60 6.71
CA ASP A 65 -13.85 17.38 8.04
C ASP A 65 -14.39 15.95 8.22
N LYS A 66 -14.41 15.16 7.12
CA LYS A 66 -14.84 13.75 7.15
C LYS A 66 -13.74 12.85 7.72
N HIS A 67 -14.14 11.73 8.31
CA HIS A 67 -13.18 10.71 8.73
C HIS A 67 -12.44 10.12 7.53
N PHE A 68 -11.17 9.85 7.71
CA PHE A 68 -10.32 9.12 6.77
C PHE A 68 -9.55 8.04 7.53
N ALA A 69 -9.07 7.03 6.82
CA ALA A 69 -8.22 6.01 7.41
C ALA A 69 -6.76 6.45 7.40
N ALA A 70 -6.03 6.15 8.47
CA ALA A 70 -4.58 6.11 8.46
C ALA A 70 -4.13 4.66 8.15
N ASN A 71 -3.04 4.48 7.41
CA ASN A 71 -2.49 3.16 7.13
C ASN A 71 -1.04 3.08 7.57
N ILE A 72 -0.71 2.04 8.36
CA ILE A 72 0.63 1.77 8.89
C ILE A 72 1.14 0.39 8.49
N PHE A 73 2.46 0.20 8.58
CA PHE A 73 3.12 -1.09 8.33
C PHE A 73 3.44 -1.79 9.65
N VAL A 74 2.86 -2.98 9.84
CA VAL A 74 3.10 -3.84 11.02
C VAL A 74 4.05 -4.97 10.62
N HIS A 75 5.34 -4.72 10.72
CA HIS A 75 6.36 -5.68 10.34
C HIS A 75 7.37 -5.90 11.46
N LYS A 76 7.95 -7.10 11.50
CA LYS A 76 9.09 -7.38 12.37
C LYS A 76 10.34 -6.78 11.74
N ILE A 77 11.15 -6.12 12.57
CA ILE A 77 12.47 -5.62 12.18
C ILE A 77 13.47 -6.76 12.39
N PRO A 78 14.15 -7.25 11.34
CA PRO A 78 15.17 -8.28 11.47
C PRO A 78 16.35 -7.78 12.32
N GLU A 79 16.89 -8.66 13.16
CA GLU A 79 18.06 -8.37 13.97
C GLU A 79 19.30 -8.14 13.11
N ILE A 80 20.15 -7.21 13.55
CA ILE A 80 21.42 -6.89 12.88
C ILE A 80 22.47 -7.92 13.28
N THR A 81 22.60 -8.97 12.48
CA THR A 81 23.67 -9.98 12.60
C THR A 81 24.90 -9.57 11.78
N ASP A 82 26.06 -10.21 12.05
CA ASP A 82 27.27 -9.96 11.26
C ASP A 82 27.09 -10.37 9.79
N SER A 83 26.29 -11.40 9.50
CA SER A 83 25.91 -11.78 8.16
C SER A 83 25.12 -10.66 7.46
N LEU A 84 24.15 -10.04 8.15
CA LEU A 84 23.39 -8.92 7.61
C LEU A 84 24.28 -7.69 7.36
N LYS A 85 25.20 -7.38 8.28
CA LYS A 85 26.17 -6.27 8.10
C LYS A 85 27.01 -6.48 6.85
N LEU A 86 27.59 -7.69 6.68
CA LEU A 86 28.40 -8.00 5.52
C LEU A 86 27.58 -7.92 4.22
N LYS A 87 26.37 -8.49 4.22
CA LYS A 87 25.46 -8.42 3.09
C LYS A 87 25.09 -6.98 2.76
N PHE A 88 24.84 -6.16 3.77
CA PHE A 88 24.51 -4.74 3.60
C PHE A 88 25.62 -3.98 2.87
N ILE A 89 26.87 -4.14 3.32
CA ILE A 89 28.04 -3.51 2.69
C ILE A 89 28.16 -3.91 1.22
N LYS A 90 28.06 -5.21 0.90
CA LYS A 90 28.13 -5.71 -0.47
C LYS A 90 26.97 -5.18 -1.33
N THR A 91 25.75 -5.18 -0.79
CA THR A 91 24.56 -4.67 -1.49
C THR A 91 24.69 -3.18 -1.78
N LYS A 92 25.16 -2.38 -0.80
CA LYS A 92 25.42 -0.96 -0.98
C LYS A 92 26.42 -0.72 -2.10
N GLN A 93 27.58 -1.40 -2.07
CA GLN A 93 28.62 -1.26 -3.09
C GLN A 93 28.10 -1.63 -4.48
N PHE A 94 27.36 -2.72 -4.59
CA PHE A 94 26.75 -3.17 -5.83
C PHE A 94 25.77 -2.13 -6.41
N ILE A 95 24.89 -1.56 -5.58
CA ILE A 95 23.93 -0.56 -6.03
C ILE A 95 24.62 0.76 -6.42
N GLU A 96 25.64 1.20 -5.66
CA GLU A 96 26.42 2.40 -6.00
C GLU A 96 27.20 2.23 -7.33
N GLN A 97 27.77 1.05 -7.56
CA GLN A 97 28.40 0.73 -8.84
C GLN A 97 27.38 0.75 -9.98
N LEU A 98 26.25 0.06 -9.83
CA LEU A 98 25.18 0.02 -10.84
C LEU A 98 24.65 1.43 -11.16
N ALA A 99 24.49 2.26 -10.14
CA ALA A 99 24.09 3.66 -10.31
C ALA A 99 25.12 4.46 -11.13
N THR A 100 26.41 4.29 -10.81
CA THR A 100 27.51 4.96 -11.52
C THR A 100 27.58 4.55 -12.99
N GLU A 101 27.44 3.25 -13.29
CA GLU A 101 27.40 2.70 -14.66
C GLU A 101 26.23 3.26 -15.48
N ASN A 102 25.16 3.71 -14.81
CA ASN A 102 23.98 4.34 -15.41
C ASN A 102 23.94 5.87 -15.24
N ASN A 103 25.09 6.50 -14.99
CA ASN A 103 25.25 7.95 -14.84
C ASN A 103 24.44 8.58 -13.70
N LEU A 104 24.10 7.82 -12.67
CA LEU A 104 23.46 8.31 -11.44
C LEU A 104 24.51 8.52 -10.36
N LYS A 105 24.71 9.75 -9.95
CA LYS A 105 25.58 10.09 -8.81
C LYS A 105 24.79 9.99 -7.52
N VAL A 106 24.99 8.91 -6.76
CA VAL A 106 24.32 8.66 -5.49
C VAL A 106 25.33 8.23 -4.44
N SER A 107 25.13 8.68 -3.19
CA SER A 107 25.82 8.16 -2.00
C SER A 107 24.76 7.53 -1.13
N LEU A 108 24.80 6.22 -0.98
CA LEU A 108 23.83 5.48 -0.17
C LEU A 108 24.24 5.50 1.31
N PRO A 109 23.29 5.44 2.25
CA PRO A 109 23.58 5.46 3.66
C PRO A 109 24.37 4.23 4.13
N ASN A 110 25.15 4.37 5.18
CA ASN A 110 25.69 3.24 5.91
C ASN A 110 24.63 2.62 6.83
N LEU A 111 24.86 1.41 7.31
CA LEU A 111 23.87 0.70 8.14
C LEU A 111 23.54 1.46 9.42
N GLU A 112 24.53 2.12 10.01
CA GLU A 112 24.43 2.90 11.26
C GLU A 112 23.61 4.20 11.08
N GLU A 113 23.48 4.67 9.86
CA GLU A 113 22.69 5.87 9.49
C GLU A 113 21.22 5.54 9.26
N ILE A 114 20.87 4.25 9.14
CA ILE A 114 19.49 3.82 8.89
C ILE A 114 18.67 3.90 10.17
N LYS A 115 17.69 4.80 10.17
CA LYS A 115 16.69 4.91 11.23
C LYS A 115 15.51 4.01 10.94
N LEU A 116 15.20 3.11 11.87
CA LEU A 116 14.07 2.21 11.82
C LEU A 116 13.01 2.67 12.84
N ASN A 117 11.78 2.77 12.43
CA ASN A 117 10.67 3.22 13.27
C ASN A 117 9.78 2.03 13.64
N SER A 118 9.29 2.04 14.87
CA SER A 118 8.30 1.07 15.32
C SER A 118 6.88 1.60 15.06
N TYR A 119 5.98 0.74 14.63
CA TYR A 119 4.57 1.12 14.47
C TYR A 119 3.90 1.50 15.81
N HIS A 120 4.47 1.10 16.94
CA HIS A 120 3.94 1.47 18.26
C HIS A 120 3.90 2.98 18.49
N GLU A 121 4.91 3.72 18.00
CA GLU A 121 4.93 5.18 18.06
C GLU A 121 3.79 5.79 17.23
N GLN A 122 3.46 5.17 16.10
CA GLN A 122 2.33 5.61 15.26
C GLN A 122 0.98 5.29 15.90
N ILE A 123 0.85 4.23 16.73
CA ILE A 123 -0.39 3.94 17.49
C ILE A 123 -0.73 5.12 18.40
N ASP A 124 0.25 5.67 19.11
CA ASP A 124 0.05 6.82 19.99
C ASP A 124 -0.41 8.05 19.19
N VAL A 125 0.24 8.32 18.05
CA VAL A 125 -0.17 9.39 17.14
C VAL A 125 -1.61 9.22 16.63
N ILE A 126 -2.01 8.00 16.24
CA ILE A 126 -3.38 7.71 15.77
C ILE A 126 -4.41 8.09 16.82
N ILE A 127 -4.14 7.77 18.09
CA ILE A 127 -5.02 8.06 19.22
C ILE A 127 -5.02 9.57 19.53
N ASP A 128 -3.85 10.17 19.69
CA ASP A 128 -3.69 11.59 20.05
C ASP A 128 -4.28 12.52 18.98
N GLU A 129 -4.12 12.15 17.71
CA GLU A 129 -4.74 12.85 16.59
C GLU A 129 -6.20 12.46 16.36
N ASN A 130 -6.82 11.66 17.25
CA ASN A 130 -8.23 11.26 17.18
C ASN A 130 -8.63 10.68 15.81
N CYS A 131 -7.73 9.89 15.18
CA CYS A 131 -8.07 9.14 13.98
C CYS A 131 -9.04 7.99 14.34
N LYS A 132 -10.14 7.86 13.61
CA LYS A 132 -11.20 6.87 13.92
C LYS A 132 -11.09 5.57 13.16
N ILE A 133 -10.23 5.51 12.14
CA ILE A 133 -10.05 4.33 11.28
C ILE A 133 -8.56 4.11 11.08
N LEU A 134 -8.09 2.92 11.44
CA LEU A 134 -6.72 2.47 11.20
C LEU A 134 -6.74 1.24 10.30
N SER A 135 -6.06 1.31 9.17
CA SER A 135 -5.73 0.12 8.39
C SER A 135 -4.26 -0.25 8.55
N PHE A 136 -3.94 -1.53 8.41
CA PHE A 136 -2.56 -1.99 8.53
C PHE A 136 -2.27 -3.20 7.64
N THR A 137 -0.97 -3.39 7.34
CA THR A 137 -0.48 -4.45 6.46
C THR A 137 0.88 -4.99 6.93
N PHE A 138 1.32 -6.13 6.41
CA PHE A 138 2.57 -6.85 6.70
C PHE A 138 2.59 -7.66 7.99
N GLY A 139 1.49 -7.80 8.67
CA GLY A 139 1.37 -8.55 9.91
C GLY A 139 0.08 -8.24 10.64
N ASN A 140 -0.02 -8.71 11.86
CA ASN A 140 -1.10 -8.39 12.77
C ASN A 140 -0.57 -7.49 13.90
N LEU A 141 -1.40 -6.59 14.39
CA LEU A 141 -1.10 -5.80 15.59
C LEU A 141 -0.99 -6.73 16.80
N ASP A 142 -0.16 -6.36 17.77
CA ASP A 142 -0.15 -7.05 19.06
C ASP A 142 -1.41 -6.73 19.89
N ASP A 143 -1.72 -7.63 20.83
CA ASP A 143 -2.94 -7.54 21.65
C ASP A 143 -3.05 -6.24 22.47
N LYS A 144 -1.90 -5.68 22.89
CA LYS A 144 -1.88 -4.42 23.64
C LYS A 144 -2.27 -3.25 22.75
N SER A 145 -1.73 -3.20 21.54
CA SER A 145 -2.07 -2.18 20.53
C SER A 145 -3.53 -2.28 20.12
N ILE A 146 -4.05 -3.49 19.88
CA ILE A 146 -5.47 -3.71 19.53
C ILE A 146 -6.37 -3.19 20.65
N ARG A 147 -6.13 -3.58 21.91
CA ARG A 147 -6.92 -3.10 23.05
C ARG A 147 -6.89 -1.58 23.16
N LYS A 148 -5.69 -0.99 23.13
CA LYS A 148 -5.51 0.46 23.24
C LYS A 148 -6.28 1.23 22.16
N LEU A 149 -6.23 0.79 20.91
CA LEU A 149 -6.96 1.40 19.79
C LEU A 149 -8.46 1.27 19.96
N LYS A 150 -8.96 0.08 20.33
CA LYS A 150 -10.39 -0.16 20.53
C LYS A 150 -10.98 0.63 21.72
N GLU A 151 -10.26 0.74 22.82
CA GLU A 151 -10.63 1.57 23.96
C GLU A 151 -10.77 3.06 23.58
N ASN A 152 -10.06 3.51 22.53
CA ASN A 152 -10.17 4.85 21.96
C ASN A 152 -11.15 4.95 20.77
N GLY A 153 -11.95 3.91 20.53
CA GLY A 153 -13.00 3.90 19.51
C GLY A 153 -12.47 3.88 18.07
N VAL A 154 -11.28 3.30 17.84
CA VAL A 154 -10.69 3.17 16.51
C VAL A 154 -11.17 1.88 15.84
N THR A 155 -11.74 1.98 14.65
CA THR A 155 -12.09 0.84 13.79
C THR A 155 -10.84 0.31 13.09
N LEU A 156 -10.60 -1.01 13.17
CA LEU A 156 -9.40 -1.67 12.68
C LEU A 156 -9.67 -2.43 11.38
N ILE A 157 -8.85 -2.17 10.36
CA ILE A 157 -8.87 -2.87 9.07
C ILE A 157 -7.54 -3.59 8.87
N GLY A 158 -7.53 -4.92 8.94
CA GLY A 158 -6.33 -5.75 8.71
C GLY A 158 -6.27 -6.27 7.29
N THR A 159 -5.09 -6.26 6.67
CA THR A 159 -4.91 -6.81 5.31
C THR A 159 -4.47 -8.27 5.38
N CYS A 160 -5.11 -9.16 4.61
CA CYS A 160 -4.71 -10.55 4.43
C CYS A 160 -4.44 -10.90 2.97
N THR A 161 -3.63 -11.93 2.75
CA THR A 161 -3.31 -12.52 1.45
C THR A 161 -3.51 -14.04 1.41
N SER A 162 -3.98 -14.62 2.52
CA SER A 162 -4.36 -16.03 2.67
C SER A 162 -5.55 -16.16 3.62
N VAL A 163 -6.20 -17.34 3.62
CA VAL A 163 -7.25 -17.69 4.58
C VAL A 163 -6.68 -17.77 6.00
N GLU A 164 -5.47 -18.31 6.17
CA GLU A 164 -4.80 -18.39 7.47
C GLU A 164 -4.60 -17.01 8.11
N GLU A 165 -4.14 -16.03 7.31
CA GLU A 165 -3.99 -14.64 7.76
C GLU A 165 -5.35 -14.01 8.12
N ALA A 166 -6.40 -14.29 7.33
CA ALA A 166 -7.75 -13.79 7.62
C ALA A 166 -8.30 -14.34 8.95
N LEU A 167 -8.14 -15.64 9.19
CA LEU A 167 -8.54 -16.28 10.47
C LEU A 167 -7.75 -15.71 11.66
N ALA A 168 -6.46 -15.44 11.47
CA ALA A 168 -5.63 -14.83 12.52
C ALA A 168 -6.12 -13.40 12.85
N LEU A 169 -6.47 -12.60 11.86
CA LEU A 169 -7.03 -11.25 12.04
C LEU A 169 -8.39 -11.31 12.76
N GLU A 170 -9.30 -12.17 12.33
CA GLU A 170 -10.60 -12.34 12.99
C GLU A 170 -10.43 -12.77 14.46
N LYS A 171 -9.58 -13.76 14.73
CA LYS A 171 -9.28 -14.24 16.09
C LYS A 171 -8.74 -13.13 16.99
N SER A 172 -7.96 -12.22 16.46
CA SER A 172 -7.44 -11.05 17.19
C SER A 172 -8.50 -9.96 17.42
N GLY A 173 -9.71 -10.12 16.84
CA GLY A 173 -10.81 -9.19 16.98
C GLY A 173 -10.70 -7.97 16.08
N ILE A 174 -10.09 -8.09 14.91
CA ILE A 174 -10.08 -7.03 13.89
C ILE A 174 -11.49 -6.84 13.33
N ASP A 175 -11.90 -5.60 13.07
CA ASP A 175 -13.29 -5.26 12.76
C ASP A 175 -13.67 -5.47 11.30
N ILE A 176 -12.70 -5.35 10.38
CA ILE A 176 -12.84 -5.49 8.93
C ILE A 176 -11.55 -6.12 8.38
N ILE A 177 -11.69 -7.03 7.42
CA ILE A 177 -10.55 -7.64 6.75
C ILE A 177 -10.48 -7.17 5.29
N CYS A 178 -9.33 -6.62 4.88
CA CYS A 178 -9.03 -6.30 3.50
C CYS A 178 -8.33 -7.49 2.83
N VAL A 179 -9.04 -8.17 1.94
CA VAL A 179 -8.55 -9.33 1.19
C VAL A 179 -7.81 -8.84 -0.05
N GLN A 180 -6.49 -9.02 -0.08
CA GLN A 180 -5.65 -8.56 -1.19
C GLN A 180 -5.30 -9.70 -2.14
N GLY A 181 -5.88 -9.71 -3.35
CA GLY A 181 -5.55 -10.63 -4.44
C GLY A 181 -4.12 -10.45 -4.95
N ILE A 182 -3.54 -11.49 -5.57
CA ILE A 182 -2.16 -11.44 -6.11
C ILE A 182 -2.01 -10.39 -7.22
N GLU A 183 -3.07 -10.04 -7.92
CA GLU A 183 -3.15 -9.03 -8.98
C GLU A 183 -3.03 -7.58 -8.49
N ALA A 184 -3.14 -7.34 -7.18
CA ALA A 184 -3.02 -6.01 -6.61
C ALA A 184 -1.64 -5.39 -6.89
N GLY A 185 -1.61 -4.08 -7.12
CA GLY A 185 -0.38 -3.29 -7.25
C GLY A 185 0.28 -3.01 -5.91
N GLY A 186 1.55 -2.63 -5.95
CA GLY A 186 2.33 -2.32 -4.75
C GLY A 186 2.67 -3.55 -3.92
N HIS A 187 3.01 -3.32 -2.67
CA HIS A 187 3.47 -4.36 -1.76
C HIS A 187 2.40 -5.43 -1.49
N ARG A 188 2.84 -6.68 -1.47
CA ARG A 188 2.03 -7.77 -0.93
C ARG A 188 1.87 -7.57 0.57
N GLY A 189 0.62 -7.55 1.00
CA GLY A 189 0.25 -7.36 2.41
C GLY A 189 0.49 -8.57 3.30
N SER A 190 1.11 -9.64 2.78
CA SER A 190 1.37 -10.90 3.48
C SER A 190 2.09 -10.69 4.81
N PHE A 191 1.78 -11.50 5.81
CA PHE A 191 2.49 -11.49 7.08
C PHE A 191 3.94 -11.92 6.88
N GLU A 192 4.14 -13.01 6.13
CA GLU A 192 5.47 -13.46 5.73
C GLU A 192 6.05 -12.63 4.59
N ALA A 193 7.38 -12.43 4.62
CA ALA A 193 8.09 -11.63 3.62
C ALA A 193 8.59 -12.47 2.43
N GLU A 194 8.96 -13.73 2.68
CA GLU A 194 9.64 -14.59 1.70
C GLU A 194 8.67 -15.54 0.98
N ASN A 195 7.94 -16.34 1.73
CA ASN A 195 7.03 -17.36 1.20
C ASN A 195 5.61 -16.80 1.06
N ILE A 196 5.42 -15.83 0.19
CA ILE A 196 4.12 -15.19 0.02
C ILE A 196 3.11 -16.10 -0.68
N PRO A 197 1.84 -16.15 -0.23
CA PRO A 197 0.78 -16.80 -0.96
C PRO A 197 0.55 -16.12 -2.31
N LYS A 198 0.58 -16.90 -3.41
CA LYS A 198 0.37 -16.40 -4.78
C LYS A 198 -1.05 -16.76 -5.26
N ILE A 199 -2.05 -16.40 -4.47
CA ILE A 199 -3.45 -16.77 -4.70
C ILE A 199 -4.14 -15.65 -5.47
N GLY A 200 -4.79 -16.00 -6.60
CA GLY A 200 -5.62 -15.08 -7.38
C GLY A 200 -6.80 -14.56 -6.57
N GLY A 201 -7.19 -13.31 -6.80
CA GLY A 201 -8.21 -12.63 -6.00
C GLY A 201 -9.56 -13.31 -6.02
N LEU A 202 -10.01 -13.84 -7.15
CA LEU A 202 -11.26 -14.62 -7.26
C LEU A 202 -11.28 -15.81 -6.29
N SER A 203 -10.19 -16.61 -6.29
CA SER A 203 -10.08 -17.78 -5.42
C SER A 203 -9.92 -17.39 -3.95
N LEU A 204 -9.11 -16.36 -3.67
CA LEU A 204 -8.84 -15.93 -2.30
C LEU A 204 -10.08 -15.33 -1.64
N LEU A 205 -10.78 -14.42 -2.33
CA LEU A 205 -11.93 -13.72 -1.78
C LEU A 205 -13.05 -14.68 -1.39
N SER A 206 -13.41 -15.62 -2.28
CA SER A 206 -14.44 -16.62 -2.02
C SER A 206 -14.08 -17.51 -0.82
N GLN A 207 -12.82 -18.00 -0.76
CA GLN A 207 -12.38 -18.85 0.35
C GLN A 207 -12.36 -18.10 1.69
N VAL A 208 -11.95 -16.82 1.69
CA VAL A 208 -11.96 -16.00 2.91
C VAL A 208 -13.39 -15.72 3.35
N TYR A 209 -14.30 -15.41 2.40
CA TYR A 209 -15.71 -15.17 2.70
C TYR A 209 -16.37 -16.38 3.38
N ASP A 210 -16.07 -17.59 2.93
CA ASP A 210 -16.58 -18.82 3.53
C ASP A 210 -15.95 -19.15 4.90
N SER A 211 -14.80 -18.54 5.22
CA SER A 211 -13.98 -18.88 6.40
C SER A 211 -14.15 -17.94 7.58
N VAL A 212 -14.51 -16.67 7.37
CA VAL A 212 -14.61 -15.64 8.42
C VAL A 212 -15.99 -15.00 8.43
N LYS A 213 -16.35 -14.36 9.55
CA LYS A 213 -17.65 -13.69 9.75
C LYS A 213 -17.55 -12.16 9.73
N VAL A 214 -16.36 -11.62 9.87
CA VAL A 214 -16.15 -10.17 9.82
C VAL A 214 -16.31 -9.62 8.40
N PRO A 215 -16.78 -8.39 8.22
CA PRO A 215 -16.96 -7.79 6.90
C PRO A 215 -15.67 -7.73 6.10
N LEU A 216 -15.79 -7.94 4.78
CA LEU A 216 -14.66 -8.01 3.86
C LEU A 216 -14.62 -6.80 2.92
N ILE A 217 -13.43 -6.20 2.81
CA ILE A 217 -13.04 -5.30 1.72
C ILE A 217 -12.19 -6.13 0.75
N TYR A 218 -12.44 -6.02 -0.55
CA TYR A 218 -11.58 -6.62 -1.56
C TYR A 218 -10.65 -5.59 -2.19
N ALA A 219 -9.38 -5.96 -2.37
CA ALA A 219 -8.35 -5.16 -3.01
C ALA A 219 -7.61 -5.96 -4.09
N GLY A 220 -7.59 -5.45 -5.30
CA GLY A 220 -6.88 -6.06 -6.44
C GLY A 220 -7.75 -6.15 -7.69
N GLY A 221 -7.22 -5.70 -8.82
CA GLY A 221 -7.87 -5.84 -10.12
C GLY A 221 -9.15 -5.03 -10.35
N ILE A 222 -9.65 -4.28 -9.37
CA ILE A 222 -10.84 -3.43 -9.54
C ILE A 222 -10.45 -2.19 -10.35
N TYR A 223 -11.03 -2.04 -11.55
CA TYR A 223 -10.78 -0.90 -12.43
C TYR A 223 -12.03 -0.37 -13.15
N ASN A 224 -13.15 -1.09 -13.05
CA ASN A 224 -14.46 -0.70 -13.61
C ASN A 224 -15.60 -1.35 -12.83
N ASP A 225 -16.83 -1.05 -13.24
CA ASP A 225 -18.06 -1.61 -12.67
C ASP A 225 -18.11 -3.15 -12.74
N LYS A 226 -17.65 -3.76 -13.83
CA LYS A 226 -17.69 -5.23 -14.01
C LYS A 226 -16.82 -5.95 -12.98
N THR A 227 -15.58 -5.46 -12.78
CA THR A 227 -14.67 -6.07 -11.80
C THR A 227 -15.12 -5.81 -10.36
N LEU A 228 -15.74 -4.65 -10.09
CA LEU A 228 -16.35 -4.36 -8.80
C LEU A 228 -17.56 -5.26 -8.55
N LYS A 229 -18.48 -5.39 -9.52
CA LYS A 229 -19.66 -6.27 -9.44
C LYS A 229 -19.25 -7.73 -9.22
N ALA A 230 -18.25 -8.22 -9.96
CA ALA A 230 -17.73 -9.58 -9.79
C ALA A 230 -17.18 -9.82 -8.36
N SER A 231 -16.43 -8.88 -7.80
CA SER A 231 -15.93 -9.01 -6.42
C SER A 231 -17.05 -8.98 -5.38
N LYS A 232 -18.12 -8.22 -5.61
CA LYS A 232 -19.32 -8.24 -4.76
C LYS A 232 -19.98 -9.62 -4.75
N GLU A 233 -20.17 -10.23 -5.91
CA GLU A 233 -20.77 -11.57 -6.03
C GLU A 233 -19.94 -12.65 -5.32
N LEU A 234 -18.63 -12.43 -5.17
CA LEU A 234 -17.71 -13.31 -4.42
C LEU A 234 -17.67 -13.02 -2.91
N GLY A 235 -18.50 -12.10 -2.42
CA GLY A 235 -18.64 -11.82 -0.99
C GLY A 235 -17.98 -10.52 -0.51
N ALA A 236 -17.39 -9.69 -1.37
CA ALA A 236 -16.90 -8.39 -0.97
C ALA A 236 -18.04 -7.44 -0.57
N GLN A 237 -17.89 -6.78 0.56
CA GLN A 237 -18.84 -5.81 1.09
C GLN A 237 -18.28 -4.37 1.03
N GLY A 238 -17.00 -4.24 0.70
CA GLY A 238 -16.30 -3.00 0.39
C GLY A 238 -15.22 -3.23 -0.68
N PHE A 239 -14.78 -2.16 -1.32
CA PHE A 239 -13.97 -2.21 -2.54
C PHE A 239 -12.81 -1.23 -2.45
N GLN A 240 -11.58 -1.73 -2.35
CA GLN A 240 -10.40 -0.89 -2.29
C GLN A 240 -9.77 -0.75 -3.67
N VAL A 241 -9.69 0.48 -4.18
CA VAL A 241 -9.17 0.82 -5.50
C VAL A 241 -7.87 1.61 -5.40
N GLY A 242 -6.88 1.23 -6.18
CA GLY A 242 -5.56 1.87 -6.21
C GLY A 242 -5.14 2.29 -7.61
N SER A 243 -4.86 1.34 -8.49
CA SER A 243 -4.22 1.61 -9.80
C SER A 243 -4.99 2.62 -10.67
N ILE A 244 -6.31 2.64 -10.62
CA ILE A 244 -7.12 3.62 -11.37
C ILE A 244 -6.90 5.08 -10.92
N LEU A 245 -6.35 5.29 -9.72
CA LEU A 245 -6.07 6.61 -9.14
C LEU A 245 -4.62 7.05 -9.30
N LEU A 246 -3.73 6.21 -9.85
CA LEU A 246 -2.29 6.50 -9.95
C LEU A 246 -1.99 7.76 -10.78
N ALA A 247 -2.72 7.96 -11.87
CA ALA A 247 -2.53 9.11 -12.75
C ALA A 247 -3.40 10.32 -12.39
N SER A 248 -4.26 10.24 -11.35
CA SER A 248 -5.14 11.35 -10.95
C SER A 248 -4.35 12.63 -10.64
N GLN A 249 -5.03 13.78 -10.67
CA GLN A 249 -4.37 15.08 -10.48
C GLN A 249 -3.73 15.21 -9.10
N GLU A 250 -4.33 14.63 -8.06
CA GLU A 250 -3.85 14.67 -6.68
C GLU A 250 -2.75 13.65 -6.37
N SER A 251 -2.44 12.76 -7.31
CA SER A 251 -1.37 11.78 -7.17
C SER A 251 0.01 12.44 -7.10
N ALA A 252 0.88 11.95 -6.20
CA ALA A 252 2.26 12.43 -6.08
C ALA A 252 3.20 11.90 -7.18
N LEU A 253 2.71 11.06 -8.11
CA LEU A 253 3.51 10.66 -9.26
C LEU A 253 3.84 11.88 -10.13
N GLN A 254 5.09 11.94 -10.59
CA GLN A 254 5.56 13.00 -11.47
C GLN A 254 5.02 12.80 -12.91
N PRO A 255 5.00 13.82 -13.75
CA PRO A 255 4.49 13.71 -15.12
C PRO A 255 5.13 12.57 -15.93
N PHE A 256 6.45 12.35 -15.82
CA PHE A 256 7.14 11.28 -16.53
C PHE A 256 6.73 9.87 -16.04
N GLU A 257 6.42 9.73 -14.73
CA GLU A 257 5.89 8.48 -14.17
C GLU A 257 4.45 8.21 -14.66
N LYS A 258 3.61 9.26 -14.72
CA LYS A 258 2.24 9.17 -15.27
C LYS A 258 2.25 8.83 -16.77
N GLU A 259 3.17 9.42 -17.53
CA GLU A 259 3.33 9.09 -18.95
C GLU A 259 3.77 7.63 -19.15
N ARG A 260 4.65 7.11 -18.28
CA ARG A 260 5.02 5.68 -18.30
C ARG A 260 3.84 4.75 -18.10
N LEU A 261 2.88 5.12 -17.24
CA LEU A 261 1.66 4.33 -17.02
C LEU A 261 0.82 4.18 -18.29
N LYS A 262 0.74 5.22 -19.14
CA LYS A 262 -0.03 5.18 -20.39
C LYS A 262 0.53 4.18 -21.40
N ASN A 263 1.83 3.92 -21.34
CA ASN A 263 2.59 3.11 -22.29
C ASN A 263 3.02 1.75 -21.73
N VAL A 264 2.46 1.32 -20.58
CA VAL A 264 2.77 0.02 -19.98
C VAL A 264 1.97 -1.11 -20.63
N ASN A 265 2.59 -2.29 -20.76
CA ASN A 265 1.88 -3.50 -21.19
C ASN A 265 1.93 -4.59 -20.10
N GLU A 266 1.08 -5.62 -20.23
CA GLU A 266 0.94 -6.66 -19.20
C GLU A 266 2.22 -7.46 -18.93
N LYS A 267 3.11 -7.59 -19.91
CA LYS A 267 4.36 -8.36 -19.78
C LYS A 267 5.40 -7.66 -18.92
N GLU A 268 5.27 -6.35 -18.76
CA GLU A 268 6.17 -5.54 -17.94
C GLU A 268 5.76 -5.49 -16.46
N ILE A 269 4.62 -6.10 -16.09
CA ILE A 269 4.12 -6.05 -14.72
C ILE A 269 4.50 -7.33 -13.99
N LEU A 270 5.38 -7.20 -13.02
CA LEU A 270 5.91 -8.32 -12.25
C LEU A 270 5.94 -8.06 -10.75
N LEU A 271 6.20 -9.12 -9.98
CA LEU A 271 6.50 -9.05 -8.56
C LEU A 271 8.02 -9.01 -8.35
N THR A 272 8.48 -8.04 -7.58
CA THR A 272 9.90 -7.83 -7.27
C THR A 272 10.13 -7.54 -5.78
N LYS A 273 11.34 -7.82 -5.28
CA LYS A 273 11.83 -7.39 -3.97
C LYS A 273 12.92 -6.31 -4.07
N SER A 274 13.36 -5.97 -5.28
CA SER A 274 14.56 -5.15 -5.55
C SER A 274 14.60 -3.84 -4.79
N PHE A 275 13.49 -3.10 -4.75
CA PHE A 275 13.45 -1.78 -4.13
C PHE A 275 13.26 -1.81 -2.61
N SER A 276 12.56 -2.80 -2.08
CA SER A 276 12.14 -2.74 -0.68
C SER A 276 12.56 -3.93 0.19
N GLY A 277 12.91 -5.06 -0.41
CA GLY A 277 13.16 -6.30 0.30
C GLY A 277 11.88 -7.11 0.61
N ARG A 278 10.68 -6.60 0.25
CA ARG A 278 9.41 -7.33 0.26
C ARG A 278 8.81 -7.35 -1.12
N TYR A 279 8.07 -8.40 -1.44
CA TYR A 279 7.41 -8.49 -2.73
C TYR A 279 6.42 -7.34 -2.93
N ALA A 280 6.58 -6.64 -4.06
CA ALA A 280 5.68 -5.60 -4.53
C ALA A 280 5.46 -5.76 -6.03
N ARG A 281 4.26 -5.46 -6.51
CA ARG A 281 3.94 -5.51 -7.93
C ARG A 281 4.11 -4.13 -8.57
N GLY A 282 4.88 -4.07 -9.65
CA GLY A 282 5.12 -2.83 -10.37
C GLY A 282 5.62 -3.06 -11.78
N ILE A 283 6.02 -1.97 -12.41
CA ILE A 283 6.55 -1.95 -13.77
C ILE A 283 8.02 -2.34 -13.75
N GLU A 284 8.39 -3.30 -14.58
CA GLU A 284 9.77 -3.73 -14.78
C GLU A 284 10.65 -2.58 -15.30
N ASN A 285 11.87 -2.52 -14.80
CA ASN A 285 12.90 -1.59 -15.26
C ASN A 285 14.31 -2.19 -15.08
N THR A 286 15.34 -1.45 -15.47
CA THR A 286 16.74 -1.90 -15.41
C THR A 286 17.16 -2.29 -13.99
N PHE A 287 16.79 -1.49 -12.97
CA PHE A 287 17.11 -1.79 -11.57
C PHE A 287 16.51 -3.12 -11.12
N ILE A 288 15.21 -3.35 -11.41
CA ILE A 288 14.51 -4.58 -11.07
C ILE A 288 15.17 -5.79 -11.75
N ARG A 289 15.39 -5.74 -13.07
CA ARG A 289 16.02 -6.85 -13.80
C ARG A 289 17.38 -7.21 -13.24
N THR A 290 18.17 -6.22 -12.87
CA THR A 290 19.53 -6.44 -12.35
C THR A 290 19.50 -7.01 -10.93
N LEU A 291 18.70 -6.44 -10.04
CA LEU A 291 18.68 -6.86 -8.64
C LEU A 291 17.98 -8.20 -8.43
N ASP A 292 16.85 -8.47 -9.10
CA ASP A 292 16.09 -9.71 -8.92
C ASP A 292 16.88 -10.95 -9.39
N ASN A 293 17.88 -10.76 -10.27
CA ASN A 293 18.82 -11.80 -10.71
C ASN A 293 20.11 -11.84 -9.87
N SER A 294 20.15 -11.19 -8.71
CA SER A 294 21.34 -11.10 -7.86
C SER A 294 21.06 -11.58 -6.42
N GLU A 295 22.14 -11.78 -5.65
CA GLU A 295 22.05 -12.04 -4.21
C GLU A 295 21.94 -10.75 -3.37
N TYR A 296 21.95 -9.57 -4.00
CA TYR A 296 22.06 -8.26 -3.35
C TYR A 296 20.71 -7.65 -2.99
N ILE A 297 19.80 -8.46 -2.43
CA ILE A 297 18.54 -7.98 -1.86
C ILE A 297 18.54 -8.21 -0.36
N LEU A 298 18.46 -7.11 0.41
CA LEU A 298 18.36 -7.12 1.87
C LEU A 298 16.91 -7.37 2.31
N PRO A 299 16.67 -7.89 3.52
CA PRO A 299 15.32 -7.96 4.06
C PRO A 299 14.75 -6.54 4.28
N TYR A 300 13.40 -6.43 4.20
CA TYR A 300 12.69 -5.21 4.62
C TYR A 300 12.91 -4.98 6.13
N PRO A 301 13.15 -3.76 6.62
CA PRO A 301 13.10 -2.48 5.89
C PRO A 301 14.46 -2.01 5.34
N TYR A 302 15.56 -2.76 5.55
CA TYR A 302 16.91 -2.33 5.19
C TYR A 302 17.05 -2.03 3.70
N GLN A 303 16.53 -2.88 2.81
CA GLN A 303 16.55 -2.64 1.36
C GLN A 303 15.80 -1.36 1.01
N ASN A 304 14.60 -1.17 1.58
CA ASN A 304 13.77 0.02 1.33
C ASN A 304 14.49 1.32 1.73
N LYS A 305 15.15 1.32 2.91
CA LYS A 305 15.90 2.49 3.39
C LYS A 305 17.16 2.73 2.57
N LEU A 306 17.89 1.67 2.21
CA LEU A 306 19.09 1.76 1.39
C LEU A 306 18.80 2.35 0.00
N THR A 307 17.76 1.88 -0.68
CA THR A 307 17.41 2.32 -2.04
C THR A 307 16.70 3.67 -2.11
N ASN A 308 16.35 4.27 -0.96
CA ASN A 308 15.57 5.51 -0.93
C ASN A 308 16.29 6.69 -1.63
N GLU A 309 17.59 6.86 -1.37
CA GLU A 309 18.37 7.94 -1.98
C GLU A 309 18.56 7.72 -3.49
N LEU A 310 18.76 6.47 -3.94
CA LEU A 310 18.79 6.14 -5.36
C LEU A 310 17.50 6.56 -6.07
N ARG A 311 16.35 6.19 -5.49
CA ARG A 311 15.03 6.55 -6.04
C ARG A 311 14.81 8.07 -6.10
N LYS A 312 15.25 8.80 -5.09
CA LYS A 312 15.18 10.27 -5.07
C LYS A 312 16.00 10.89 -6.20
N VAL A 313 17.25 10.47 -6.37
CA VAL A 313 18.13 10.95 -7.43
C VAL A 313 17.55 10.61 -8.81
N ALA A 314 17.12 9.37 -9.00
CA ALA A 314 16.52 8.92 -10.24
C ALA A 314 15.25 9.74 -10.57
N LYS A 315 14.39 9.99 -9.57
CA LYS A 315 13.18 10.78 -9.73
C LYS A 315 13.49 12.24 -10.12
N ALA A 316 14.49 12.84 -9.51
CA ALA A 316 14.94 14.20 -9.85
C ALA A 316 15.49 14.31 -11.27
N MET A 317 16.02 13.21 -11.83
CA MET A 317 16.53 13.12 -13.20
C MET A 317 15.51 12.59 -14.21
N ASN A 318 14.26 12.34 -13.82
CA ASN A 318 13.22 11.68 -14.63
C ASN A 318 13.67 10.32 -15.18
N ASN A 319 14.48 9.58 -14.45
CA ASN A 319 15.05 8.31 -14.88
C ASN A 319 14.13 7.14 -14.48
N LEU A 320 13.39 6.60 -15.45
CA LEU A 320 12.46 5.48 -15.26
C LEU A 320 13.12 4.16 -14.86
N ASP A 321 14.39 3.99 -15.17
CA ASP A 321 15.12 2.75 -14.91
C ASP A 321 15.47 2.51 -13.45
N PHE A 322 15.35 3.55 -12.60
CA PHE A 322 15.73 3.51 -11.19
C PHE A 322 14.65 4.05 -10.23
N VAL A 323 13.41 4.23 -10.71
CA VAL A 323 12.26 4.56 -9.89
C VAL A 323 11.30 3.38 -9.80
N ASN A 324 10.61 3.24 -8.68
CA ASN A 324 9.56 2.24 -8.53
C ASN A 324 8.20 2.83 -8.90
N ILE A 325 7.55 2.26 -9.90
CA ILE A 325 6.15 2.57 -10.23
C ILE A 325 5.32 1.34 -9.90
N TRP A 326 4.61 1.41 -8.77
CA TRP A 326 3.78 0.30 -8.31
C TRP A 326 2.42 0.32 -8.98
N VAL A 327 2.04 -0.78 -9.63
CA VAL A 327 0.81 -0.91 -10.40
C VAL A 327 0.29 -2.34 -10.36
N GLY A 328 -1.04 -2.52 -10.38
CA GLY A 328 -1.67 -3.84 -10.47
C GLY A 328 -1.72 -4.38 -11.89
N GLN A 329 -2.26 -5.59 -12.04
CA GLN A 329 -2.37 -6.24 -13.35
C GLN A 329 -3.46 -5.65 -14.26
N SER A 330 -4.41 -4.89 -13.71
CA SER A 330 -5.39 -4.13 -14.50
C SER A 330 -4.80 -2.80 -14.92
N ILE A 331 -4.25 -2.74 -16.14
CA ILE A 331 -3.46 -1.62 -16.67
C ILE A 331 -4.23 -0.70 -17.63
N HIS A 332 -5.55 -0.80 -17.64
CA HIS A 332 -6.35 -0.03 -18.58
C HIS A 332 -6.85 1.29 -17.98
N ASN A 333 -6.91 2.32 -18.83
CA ASN A 333 -7.58 3.58 -18.57
C ASN A 333 -7.05 4.37 -17.36
N TYR A 334 -5.74 4.59 -17.28
CA TYR A 334 -5.20 5.56 -16.34
C TYR A 334 -5.70 6.95 -16.66
N SER A 335 -6.54 7.49 -15.77
CA SER A 335 -7.17 8.79 -15.94
C SER A 335 -6.40 9.88 -15.20
N GLU A 336 -6.20 11.03 -15.86
CA GLU A 336 -5.65 12.26 -15.27
C GLU A 336 -6.73 13.18 -14.71
N PHE A 337 -7.96 12.71 -14.57
CA PHE A 337 -9.03 13.45 -13.90
C PHE A 337 -8.79 13.57 -12.41
N LEU A 338 -9.62 14.35 -11.73
CA LEU A 338 -9.62 14.42 -10.28
C LEU A 338 -9.98 13.05 -9.67
N THR A 339 -9.37 12.71 -8.55
CA THR A 339 -9.70 11.49 -7.79
C THR A 339 -11.20 11.38 -7.52
N GLU A 340 -11.83 12.51 -7.16
CA GLU A 340 -13.28 12.58 -6.94
C GLU A 340 -14.08 12.19 -8.20
N GLU A 341 -13.69 12.67 -9.36
CA GLU A 341 -14.38 12.41 -10.64
C GLU A 341 -14.25 10.94 -11.04
N ILE A 342 -13.04 10.35 -10.86
CA ILE A 342 -12.79 8.94 -11.15
C ILE A 342 -13.67 8.05 -10.26
N LEU A 343 -13.75 8.35 -8.96
CA LEU A 343 -14.57 7.58 -8.01
C LEU A 343 -16.06 7.76 -8.28
N LYS A 344 -16.53 8.98 -8.55
CA LYS A 344 -17.94 9.24 -8.91
C LYS A 344 -18.34 8.52 -10.18
N LYS A 345 -17.46 8.50 -11.19
CA LYS A 345 -17.72 7.73 -12.41
C LYS A 345 -17.84 6.23 -12.12
N LEU A 346 -16.93 5.64 -11.34
CA LEU A 346 -17.01 4.23 -10.95
C LEU A 346 -18.34 3.92 -10.22
N ILE A 347 -18.81 4.82 -9.35
CA ILE A 347 -20.08 4.69 -8.65
C ILE A 347 -21.25 4.71 -9.65
N GLN A 348 -21.31 5.69 -10.53
CA GLN A 348 -22.36 5.83 -11.55
C GLN A 348 -22.44 4.63 -12.48
N ASP A 349 -21.28 4.07 -12.90
CA ASP A 349 -21.23 2.89 -13.78
C ASP A 349 -21.72 1.63 -13.03
N CYS A 350 -21.77 1.63 -11.69
CA CYS A 350 -22.29 0.52 -10.88
C CYS A 350 -23.80 0.60 -10.61
N GLU A 351 -24.37 1.80 -10.53
CA GLU A 351 -25.80 2.06 -10.29
C GLU A 351 -26.63 1.85 -11.56
#